data_a1cc281cd9b0e7e5ad273d040831c28f
#
_entry.id   a1cc281cd9b0e7e5ad273d040831c28f
#
_cell.length_a   1.000
_cell.length_b   1.000
_cell.length_c   1.000
_cell.angle_alpha   90.00
_cell.angle_beta   90.00
_cell.angle_gamma   90.00
#
_symmetry.space_group_name_H-M   'P 1'
#
loop_
_entity.id
_entity.type
_entity.pdbx_description
1 polymer ?
#
loop_
_entity_poly.entity_id
_entity_poly.type
_entity_poly.pdbx_seq_one_letter_code
_entity_poly.pdbx_strand_id
1 'polypeptide(L)'
;MLNDFNCICPVYIACGYTDLRRGIDGLAGIVRTQFQMDPFQTALFLFCGRRRDRIKALYWEGDGFLLLYKRLESGSFQWPRT
;
A
#
# COMPACT_ATOMS: atom_id res chain seq x y z
N MET A 1 -3.66 12.75 -11.75
CA MET A 1 -3.50 11.42 -11.14
C MET A 1 -3.98 11.35 -9.70
N LEU A 2 -3.49 12.22 -8.81
CA LEU A 2 -3.98 12.19 -7.42
C LEU A 2 -5.47 12.46 -7.32
N ASN A 3 -6.01 13.22 -8.24
CA ASN A 3 -7.45 13.48 -8.26
C ASN A 3 -8.26 12.23 -8.55
N ASP A 4 -7.66 11.24 -9.17
CA ASP A 4 -8.35 9.99 -9.47
C ASP A 4 -8.64 9.17 -8.21
N PHE A 5 -7.92 9.45 -7.12
CA PHE A 5 -8.19 8.78 -5.84
C PHE A 5 -9.39 9.35 -5.10
N ASN A 6 -10.05 10.33 -5.66
CA ASN A 6 -11.32 10.80 -5.12
C ASN A 6 -12.44 9.80 -5.37
N CYS A 7 -12.26 8.86 -6.27
CA CYS A 7 -13.27 7.83 -6.47
C CYS A 7 -13.32 6.92 -5.25
N ILE A 8 -14.52 6.43 -4.95
CA ILE A 8 -14.73 5.58 -3.80
C ILE A 8 -14.18 4.20 -4.12
N CYS A 9 -13.12 3.81 -3.41
CA CYS A 9 -12.61 2.45 -3.52
C CYS A 9 -12.21 1.97 -2.13
N PRO A 10 -12.24 0.65 -1.90
CA PRO A 10 -11.81 0.13 -0.60
C PRO A 10 -10.33 0.41 -0.36
N VAL A 11 -10.00 0.66 0.90
CA VAL A 11 -8.63 0.85 1.33
C VAL A 11 -8.31 -0.25 2.35
N TYR A 12 -7.26 -0.99 2.09
CA TYR A 12 -6.82 -2.08 2.97
C TYR A 12 -5.44 -1.75 3.51
N ILE A 13 -5.24 -1.97 4.79
CA ILE A 13 -3.99 -1.63 5.47
C ILE A 13 -3.34 -2.91 5.97
N ALA A 14 -2.07 -3.11 5.58
CA ALA A 14 -1.28 -4.20 6.11
C ALA A 14 -0.86 -3.86 7.53
N CYS A 15 -1.41 -4.54 8.53
CA CYS A 15 -1.07 -4.33 9.93
C CYS A 15 0.38 -4.72 10.19
N GLY A 16 1.01 -4.03 11.14
CA GLY A 16 2.43 -4.23 11.38
C GLY A 16 3.27 -3.55 10.32
N TYR A 17 4.51 -3.95 10.18
CA TYR A 17 5.35 -3.34 9.16
C TYR A 17 5.72 -4.30 8.06
N THR A 18 5.99 -3.70 6.91
CA THR A 18 6.36 -4.39 5.68
C THR A 18 7.77 -3.95 5.29
N ASP A 19 8.53 -4.86 4.70
CA ASP A 19 9.82 -4.50 4.11
C ASP A 19 9.55 -3.70 2.84
N LEU A 20 9.71 -2.38 2.91
CA LEU A 20 9.40 -1.49 1.80
C LEU A 20 10.46 -1.48 0.70
N ARG A 21 11.50 -2.28 0.82
CA ARG A 21 12.40 -2.54 -0.31
C ARG A 21 11.69 -3.31 -1.41
N ARG A 22 10.58 -3.96 -1.09
CA ARG A 22 9.78 -4.69 -2.07
C ARG A 22 9.17 -3.72 -3.08
N GLY A 23 9.22 -4.12 -4.34
CA GLY A 23 8.55 -3.38 -5.40
C GLY A 23 7.14 -3.91 -5.64
N ILE A 24 6.62 -3.61 -6.81
CA ILE A 24 5.23 -3.96 -7.18
C ILE A 24 4.97 -5.45 -7.00
N ASP A 25 5.82 -6.30 -7.56
CA ASP A 25 5.57 -7.75 -7.52
C ASP A 25 5.60 -8.28 -6.10
N GLY A 26 6.53 -7.81 -5.28
CA GLY A 26 6.62 -8.23 -3.89
C GLY A 26 5.41 -7.81 -3.09
N LEU A 27 4.94 -6.58 -3.28
CA LEU A 27 3.76 -6.08 -2.56
C LEU A 27 2.48 -6.76 -3.05
N ALA A 28 2.37 -7.00 -4.36
CA ALA A 28 1.24 -7.77 -4.89
C ALA A 28 1.22 -9.19 -4.30
N GLY A 29 2.40 -9.77 -4.09
CA GLY A 29 2.50 -11.06 -3.43
C GLY A 29 1.96 -11.04 -2.00
N ILE A 30 2.21 -9.94 -1.26
CA ILE A 30 1.66 -9.78 0.10
C ILE A 30 0.14 -9.68 0.05
N VAL A 31 -0.41 -8.98 -0.95
CA VAL A 31 -1.88 -8.90 -1.10
C VAL A 31 -2.45 -10.31 -1.25
N ARG A 32 -1.83 -11.16 -2.07
CA ARG A 32 -2.31 -12.52 -2.27
C ARG A 32 -2.18 -13.38 -1.03
N THR A 33 -1.06 -13.27 -0.32
CA THR A 33 -0.74 -14.20 0.77
C THR A 33 -1.28 -13.73 2.12
N GLN A 34 -1.10 -12.47 2.48
CA GLN A 34 -1.52 -11.97 3.79
C GLN A 34 -2.95 -11.51 3.81
N PHE A 35 -3.39 -10.81 2.76
CA PHE A 35 -4.78 -10.38 2.66
C PHE A 35 -5.68 -11.44 2.06
N GLN A 36 -5.10 -12.41 1.36
CA GLN A 36 -5.83 -13.42 0.60
C GLN A 36 -6.80 -12.76 -0.38
N MET A 37 -6.32 -11.75 -1.06
CA MET A 37 -7.10 -10.95 -1.99
C MET A 37 -6.41 -10.90 -3.35
N ASP A 38 -7.17 -10.47 -4.34
CA ASP A 38 -6.65 -10.29 -5.69
C ASP A 38 -6.05 -8.89 -5.80
N PRO A 39 -4.75 -8.76 -6.12
CA PRO A 39 -4.17 -7.43 -6.30
C PRO A 39 -4.68 -6.72 -7.56
N PHE A 40 -5.28 -7.46 -8.51
CA PHE A 40 -5.82 -6.88 -9.74
C PHE A 40 -7.27 -6.44 -9.55
N GLN A 41 -7.58 -5.80 -8.42
CA GLN A 41 -8.90 -5.26 -8.18
C GLN A 41 -8.79 -3.78 -7.84
N THR A 42 -9.88 -3.05 -8.03
CA THR A 42 -9.90 -1.62 -7.73
C THR A 42 -9.93 -1.42 -6.22
N ALA A 43 -8.75 -1.33 -5.64
CA ALA A 43 -8.56 -1.16 -4.21
C ALA A 43 -7.19 -0.57 -3.96
N LEU A 44 -7.06 0.17 -2.88
CA LEU A 44 -5.78 0.75 -2.47
C LEU A 44 -5.22 -0.07 -1.31
N PHE A 45 -4.01 -0.59 -1.49
CA PHE A 45 -3.35 -1.38 -0.45
C PHE A 45 -2.19 -0.57 0.12
N LEU A 46 -2.20 -0.35 1.44
CA LEU A 46 -1.23 0.49 2.12
C LEU A 46 -0.28 -0.36 2.97
N PHE A 47 1.00 -0.04 2.89
CA PHE A 47 2.07 -0.74 3.59
C PHE A 47 2.95 0.28 4.30
N CYS A 48 3.34 -0.01 5.53
CA CYS A 48 4.16 0.89 6.32
C CYS A 48 5.49 0.23 6.65
N GLY A 49 6.57 1.01 6.58
CA GLY A 49 7.90 0.53 6.93
C GLY A 49 8.11 0.47 8.43
N ARG A 50 9.18 -0.21 8.84
CA ARG A 50 9.47 -0.46 10.26
C ARG A 50 9.60 0.83 11.06
N ARG A 51 10.18 1.87 10.48
CA ARG A 51 10.38 3.15 11.16
C ARG A 51 9.10 3.98 11.26
N ARG A 52 8.05 3.58 10.55
CA ARG A 52 6.76 4.28 10.51
C ARG A 52 6.86 5.70 9.98
N ASP A 53 7.92 6.01 9.25
CA ASP A 53 8.08 7.32 8.61
C ASP A 53 7.89 7.25 7.10
N ARG A 54 7.61 6.07 6.57
CA ARG A 54 7.40 5.89 5.13
C ARG A 54 6.33 4.84 4.87
N ILE A 55 5.55 5.09 3.82
CA ILE A 55 4.52 4.17 3.39
C ILE A 55 4.62 3.98 1.88
N LYS A 56 4.12 2.84 1.42
CA LYS A 56 3.87 2.59 0.01
C LYS A 56 2.42 2.23 -0.18
N ALA A 57 1.86 2.67 -1.31
CA ALA A 57 0.49 2.35 -1.68
C ALA A 57 0.48 1.70 -3.04
N LEU A 58 -0.18 0.55 -3.15
CA LEU A 58 -0.31 -0.21 -4.39
C LEU A 58 -1.74 -0.10 -4.89
N TYR A 59 -1.90 0.27 -6.16
CA TYR A 59 -3.20 0.47 -6.77
C TYR A 59 -3.20 -0.07 -8.20
N TRP A 60 -4.20 -0.88 -8.56
CA TRP A 60 -4.36 -1.41 -9.90
C TRP A 60 -5.24 -0.47 -10.71
N GLU A 61 -4.73 0.03 -11.84
CA GLU A 61 -5.42 1.01 -12.67
C GLU A 61 -6.13 0.38 -13.88
N GLY A 62 -6.20 -0.94 -13.95
CA GLY A 62 -6.84 -1.62 -15.08
C GLY A 62 -5.85 -2.05 -16.14
N ASP A 63 -4.81 -1.27 -16.36
CA ASP A 63 -3.76 -1.57 -17.35
C ASP A 63 -2.37 -1.67 -16.73
N GLY A 64 -2.24 -1.39 -15.46
CA GLY A 64 -0.96 -1.45 -14.77
C GLY A 64 -1.10 -1.08 -13.31
N PHE A 65 -0.04 -1.36 -12.56
CA PHE A 65 0.02 -0.98 -11.15
C PHE A 65 0.61 0.42 -11.00
N LEU A 66 0.00 1.17 -10.10
CA LEU A 66 0.56 2.41 -9.61
C LEU A 66 1.13 2.16 -8.23
N LEU A 67 2.39 2.53 -8.02
CA LEU A 67 3.04 2.41 -6.72
C LEU A 67 3.40 3.79 -6.23
N LEU A 68 2.76 4.21 -5.13
CA LEU A 68 3.01 5.50 -4.51
C LEU A 68 3.91 5.31 -3.31
N TYR A 69 4.78 6.29 -3.08
CA TYR A 69 5.73 6.25 -1.97
C TYR A 69 5.70 7.60 -1.28
N LYS A 70 5.56 7.58 0.05
CA LYS A 70 5.63 8.80 0.84
C LYS A 70 6.55 8.58 2.03
N ARG A 71 7.49 9.51 2.21
CA ARG A 71 8.37 9.54 3.37
C ARG A 71 8.14 10.83 4.15
N LEU A 72 7.88 10.69 5.45
CA LEU A 72 7.78 11.86 6.32
C LEU A 72 9.19 12.34 6.67
N GLU A 73 9.41 13.64 6.56
CA GLU A 73 10.70 14.22 6.93
C GLU A 73 10.80 14.41 8.45
N SER A 74 9.68 14.45 9.15
CA SER A 74 9.66 14.42 10.61
C SER A 74 8.37 13.76 11.08
N GLY A 75 8.42 13.15 12.27
CA GLY A 75 7.27 12.45 12.81
C GLY A 75 7.13 11.04 12.27
N SER A 76 6.02 10.42 12.60
CA SER A 76 5.74 9.05 12.18
C SER A 76 4.25 8.86 11.96
N PHE A 77 3.92 7.84 11.15
CA PHE A 77 2.53 7.43 10.96
C PHE A 77 2.02 6.65 12.17
N GLN A 78 0.76 6.86 12.50
CA GLN A 78 0.06 6.04 13.49
C GLN A 78 -0.43 4.79 12.75
N TRP A 79 0.29 3.68 12.89
CA TRP A 79 0.02 2.50 12.06
C TRP A 79 -0.52 1.35 12.89
N PRO A 80 -1.63 0.70 12.44
CA PRO A 80 -2.21 -0.42 13.16
C PRO A 80 -1.24 -1.60 13.21
N ARG A 81 -1.22 -2.32 14.31
CA ARG A 81 -0.32 -3.45 14.47
C ARG A 81 -0.98 -4.80 14.34
N THR A 82 -2.23 -4.93 14.65
CA THR A 82 -3.03 -6.16 14.49
C THR A 82 -4.45 -5.91 14.92
#